data_cfc2635222f2e5ca2e8611250785d1c0
#
_entry.id   cfc2635222f2e5ca2e8611250785d1c0
#
_cell.length_a   1.000
_cell.length_b   1.000
_cell.length_c   1.000
_cell.angle_alpha   90.00
_cell.angle_beta   90.00
_cell.angle_gamma   90.00
#
_symmetry.space_group_name_H-M   'P 1'
#
loop_
_entity.id
_entity.type
_entity.pdbx_description
1 polymer ?
#
loop_
_entity_poly.entity_id
_entity_poly.type
_entity_poly.pdbx_seq_one_letter_code
_entity_poly.pdbx_strand_id
1 'polypeptide(L)'
;MAKEIIFSDNARNRLYAGVEKLADAVKVTMGPRGRNVLLQKSFGAPTITKDGVRVAREIELKDTLENMGAQLVKEVASRTADEAGDGTTTATILAHSIFKEGLRNVTAGANPIILKRGMDKATEAILAELKKASRVVANKTEIEQVATISANSDKAIGAMIAEAMDKVG
;
A
#
# COMPACT_ATOMS: atom_id res chain seq x y z
N MET A 1 19.59 -23.96 1.26
CA MET A 1 20.29 -22.70 0.89
C MET A 1 21.05 -22.17 2.11
N ALA A 2 22.31 -21.78 1.95
CA ALA A 2 23.06 -21.07 2.98
C ALA A 2 22.39 -19.69 3.22
N LYS A 3 22.37 -19.26 4.47
CA LYS A 3 21.83 -17.93 4.86
C LYS A 3 22.96 -16.93 4.90
N GLU A 4 22.77 -15.77 4.29
CA GLU A 4 23.63 -14.61 4.42
C GLU A 4 23.22 -13.82 5.67
N ILE A 5 24.21 -13.40 6.47
CA ILE A 5 23.97 -12.63 7.68
C ILE A 5 24.64 -11.26 7.49
N ILE A 6 23.82 -10.21 7.50
CA ILE A 6 24.26 -8.83 7.29
C ILE A 6 23.78 -7.98 8.46
N PHE A 7 24.65 -7.08 8.94
CA PHE A 7 24.42 -6.26 10.12
C PHE A 7 24.45 -4.75 9.81
N SER A 8 23.96 -3.98 10.76
CA SER A 8 24.11 -2.51 10.84
C SER A 8 23.46 -1.73 9.70
N ASP A 9 24.01 -0.59 9.39
CA ASP A 9 23.43 0.36 8.42
C ASP A 9 23.39 -0.20 6.99
N ASN A 10 24.30 -1.06 6.62
CA ASN A 10 24.28 -1.69 5.30
C ASN A 10 23.00 -2.51 5.09
N ALA A 11 22.64 -3.36 6.07
CA ALA A 11 21.40 -4.12 6.01
C ALA A 11 20.18 -3.20 5.94
N ARG A 12 20.11 -2.19 6.79
CA ARG A 12 18.99 -1.23 6.84
C ARG A 12 18.84 -0.45 5.55
N ASN A 13 19.93 0.05 4.98
CA ASN A 13 19.91 0.83 3.76
C ASN A 13 19.48 0.00 2.55
N ARG A 14 19.93 -1.26 2.44
CA ARG A 14 19.51 -2.15 1.35
C ARG A 14 18.03 -2.54 1.48
N LEU A 15 17.55 -2.84 2.68
CA LEU A 15 16.12 -3.05 2.93
C LEU A 15 15.30 -1.81 2.55
N TYR A 16 15.75 -0.62 2.97
CA TYR A 16 15.09 0.63 2.62
C TYR A 16 15.05 0.87 1.11
N ALA A 17 16.13 0.62 0.40
CA ALA A 17 16.16 0.76 -1.06
C ALA A 17 15.10 -0.13 -1.74
N GLY A 18 14.86 -1.32 -1.23
CA GLY A 18 13.78 -2.19 -1.70
C GLY A 18 12.39 -1.65 -1.42
N VAL A 19 12.17 -1.15 -0.20
CA VAL A 19 10.92 -0.46 0.20
C VAL A 19 10.66 0.74 -0.72
N GLU A 20 11.67 1.57 -0.97
CA GLU A 20 11.57 2.78 -1.80
C GLU A 20 11.25 2.43 -3.26
N LYS A 21 11.96 1.47 -3.85
CA LYS A 21 11.72 1.03 -5.24
C LYS A 21 10.29 0.53 -5.47
N LEU A 22 9.75 -0.25 -4.54
CA LEU A 22 8.36 -0.71 -4.63
C LEU A 22 7.38 0.44 -4.44
N ALA A 23 7.59 1.28 -3.42
CA ALA A 23 6.70 2.40 -3.13
C ALA A 23 6.67 3.41 -4.28
N ASP A 24 7.79 3.71 -4.91
CA ASP A 24 7.87 4.61 -6.05
C ASP A 24 7.14 4.06 -7.29
N ALA A 25 7.24 2.75 -7.54
CA ALA A 25 6.50 2.11 -8.62
C ALA A 25 4.97 2.15 -8.39
N VAL A 26 4.52 1.99 -7.14
CA VAL A 26 3.10 2.04 -6.78
C VAL A 26 2.58 3.47 -6.74
N LYS A 27 3.36 4.41 -6.23
CA LYS A 27 3.01 5.83 -6.04
C LYS A 27 2.58 6.53 -7.32
N VAL A 28 3.14 6.16 -8.48
CA VAL A 28 2.79 6.77 -9.77
C VAL A 28 1.35 6.51 -10.19
N THR A 29 0.68 5.51 -9.61
CA THR A 29 -0.73 5.18 -9.88
C THR A 29 -1.71 6.02 -9.07
N MET A 30 -1.24 6.78 -8.07
CA MET A 30 -2.10 7.46 -7.09
C MET A 30 -2.73 8.74 -7.61
N GLY A 31 -4.01 8.92 -7.23
CA GLY A 31 -4.74 10.18 -7.36
C GLY A 31 -5.22 10.51 -8.78
N PRO A 32 -5.79 11.72 -8.97
CA PRO A 32 -6.40 12.12 -10.25
C PRO A 32 -5.42 12.17 -11.43
N ARG A 33 -4.14 12.36 -11.13
CA ARG A 33 -3.04 12.34 -12.12
C ARG A 33 -2.30 11.00 -12.15
N GLY A 34 -2.87 9.97 -11.54
CA GLY A 34 -2.31 8.62 -11.53
C GLY A 34 -2.08 8.11 -12.95
N ARG A 35 -0.92 7.49 -13.17
CA ARG A 35 -0.50 6.95 -14.47
C ARG A 35 -0.64 5.44 -14.50
N ASN A 36 -0.77 4.91 -15.70
CA ASN A 36 -0.66 3.48 -15.92
C ASN A 36 0.80 3.04 -15.76
N VAL A 37 0.96 1.84 -15.21
CA VAL A 37 2.24 1.13 -15.14
C VAL A 37 2.21 0.00 -16.15
N LEU A 38 3.29 -0.13 -16.91
CA LEU A 38 3.51 -1.25 -17.82
C LEU A 38 4.32 -2.33 -17.10
N LEU A 39 3.72 -3.49 -16.94
CA LEU A 39 4.34 -4.64 -16.27
C LEU A 39 4.76 -5.67 -17.31
N GLN A 40 6.04 -6.00 -17.34
CA GLN A 40 6.55 -7.08 -18.16
C GLN A 40 6.15 -8.41 -17.54
N LYS A 41 5.64 -9.33 -18.37
CA LYS A 41 5.38 -10.72 -17.96
C LYS A 41 6.45 -11.65 -18.47
N SER A 42 6.69 -12.73 -17.75
CA SER A 42 7.60 -13.80 -18.18
C SER A 42 7.09 -14.49 -19.46
N PHE A 43 5.76 -14.54 -19.66
CA PHE A 43 5.10 -15.08 -20.85
C PHE A 43 3.93 -14.21 -21.27
N GLY A 44 3.78 -13.96 -22.57
CA GLY A 44 2.69 -13.20 -23.15
C GLY A 44 2.93 -11.69 -23.23
N ALA A 45 1.88 -10.94 -23.53
CA ALA A 45 1.97 -9.50 -23.69
C ALA A 45 2.12 -8.78 -22.33
N PRO A 46 2.82 -7.63 -22.29
CA PRO A 46 2.89 -6.78 -21.09
C PRO A 46 1.49 -6.39 -20.59
N THR A 47 1.34 -6.27 -19.28
CA THR A 47 0.09 -5.82 -18.67
C THR A 47 0.16 -4.33 -18.36
N ILE A 48 -0.89 -3.59 -18.71
CA ILE A 48 -1.05 -2.18 -18.36
C ILE A 48 -2.05 -2.12 -17.21
N THR A 49 -1.70 -1.44 -16.12
CA THR A 49 -2.57 -1.31 -14.95
C THR A 49 -2.38 0.02 -14.23
N LYS A 50 -3.44 0.50 -13.57
CA LYS A 50 -3.43 1.59 -12.59
C LYS A 50 -3.56 1.09 -11.16
N ASP A 51 -3.85 -0.19 -10.98
CA ASP A 51 -4.07 -0.79 -9.66
C ASP A 51 -2.74 -0.96 -8.93
N GLY A 52 -2.59 -0.24 -7.81
CA GLY A 52 -1.37 -0.24 -7.00
C GLY A 52 -1.06 -1.59 -6.38
N VAL A 53 -2.05 -2.38 -5.96
CA VAL A 53 -1.80 -3.72 -5.41
C VAL A 53 -1.29 -4.67 -6.48
N ARG A 54 -1.80 -4.56 -7.71
CA ARG A 54 -1.34 -5.37 -8.83
C ARG A 54 0.09 -5.03 -9.21
N VAL A 55 0.44 -3.72 -9.21
CA VAL A 55 1.83 -3.28 -9.40
C VAL A 55 2.73 -3.84 -8.31
N ALA A 56 2.33 -3.71 -7.03
CA ALA A 56 3.12 -4.19 -5.90
C ALA A 56 3.38 -5.70 -5.97
N ARG A 57 2.39 -6.51 -6.35
CA ARG A 57 2.50 -7.97 -6.43
C ARG A 57 3.50 -8.45 -7.48
N GLU A 58 3.66 -7.74 -8.59
CA GLU A 58 4.53 -8.11 -9.69
C GLU A 58 6.01 -7.67 -9.49
N ILE A 59 6.30 -6.82 -8.48
CA ILE A 59 7.65 -6.35 -8.25
C ILE A 59 8.50 -7.43 -7.59
N GLU A 60 9.57 -7.82 -8.28
CA GLU A 60 10.65 -8.64 -7.77
C GLU A 60 11.99 -7.98 -8.08
N LEU A 61 12.86 -7.90 -7.08
CA LEU A 61 14.16 -7.27 -7.19
C LEU A 61 15.28 -8.32 -7.21
N LYS A 62 16.30 -8.06 -8.02
CA LYS A 62 17.45 -8.99 -8.17
C LYS A 62 18.28 -9.11 -6.89
N ASP A 63 18.44 -8.01 -6.16
CA ASP A 63 19.16 -8.00 -4.89
C ASP A 63 18.28 -8.60 -3.79
N THR A 64 18.79 -9.61 -3.11
CA THR A 64 18.02 -10.37 -2.12
C THR A 64 17.55 -9.52 -0.95
N LEU A 65 18.39 -8.59 -0.43
CA LEU A 65 18.01 -7.72 0.68
C LEU A 65 17.02 -6.63 0.25
N GLU A 66 17.23 -6.03 -0.91
CA GLU A 66 16.26 -5.10 -1.48
C GLU A 66 14.92 -5.80 -1.71
N ASN A 67 14.96 -7.03 -2.25
CA ASN A 67 13.74 -7.81 -2.44
C ASN A 67 13.02 -8.11 -1.13
N MET A 68 13.74 -8.41 -0.05
CA MET A 68 13.15 -8.55 1.28
C MET A 68 12.43 -7.26 1.73
N GLY A 69 13.05 -6.10 1.52
CA GLY A 69 12.41 -4.80 1.79
C GLY A 69 11.15 -4.59 0.96
N ALA A 70 11.20 -4.90 -0.33
CA ALA A 70 10.04 -4.85 -1.21
C ALA A 70 8.92 -5.80 -0.73
N GLN A 71 9.25 -7.04 -0.32
CA GLN A 71 8.28 -8.02 0.18
C GLN A 71 7.55 -7.53 1.44
N LEU A 72 8.21 -6.82 2.35
CA LEU A 72 7.55 -6.24 3.54
C LEU A 72 6.43 -5.25 3.15
N VAL A 73 6.67 -4.42 2.16
CA VAL A 73 5.66 -3.44 1.69
C VAL A 73 4.60 -4.12 0.80
N LYS A 74 4.98 -5.15 0.04
CA LYS A 74 4.03 -5.99 -0.70
C LYS A 74 3.02 -6.64 0.25
N GLU A 75 3.47 -7.11 1.42
CA GLU A 75 2.60 -7.66 2.45
C GLU A 75 1.60 -6.62 2.97
N VAL A 76 2.03 -5.37 3.20
CA VAL A 76 1.12 -4.27 3.60
C VAL A 76 0.03 -4.06 2.55
N ALA A 77 0.38 -3.99 1.28
CA ALA A 77 -0.59 -3.82 0.19
C ALA A 77 -1.58 -4.99 0.11
N SER A 78 -1.09 -6.23 0.25
CA SER A 78 -1.92 -7.44 0.20
C SER A 78 -2.89 -7.52 1.36
N ARG A 79 -2.42 -7.31 2.59
CA ARG A 79 -3.31 -7.29 3.78
C ARG A 79 -4.37 -6.20 3.69
N THR A 80 -4.01 -5.01 3.21
CA THR A 80 -5.00 -3.94 3.01
C THR A 80 -6.06 -4.33 1.98
N ALA A 81 -5.66 -5.01 0.90
CA ALA A 81 -6.61 -5.53 -0.09
C ALA A 81 -7.56 -6.57 0.51
N ASP A 82 -7.03 -7.49 1.32
CA ASP A 82 -7.79 -8.58 1.91
C ASP A 82 -8.76 -8.09 3.01
N GLU A 83 -8.36 -7.11 3.82
CA GLU A 83 -9.15 -6.60 4.95
C GLU A 83 -10.14 -5.49 4.54
N ALA A 84 -9.74 -4.59 3.66
CA ALA A 84 -10.52 -3.40 3.30
C ALA A 84 -10.99 -3.37 1.83
N GLY A 85 -10.36 -4.15 0.96
CA GLY A 85 -10.68 -4.17 -0.47
C GLY A 85 -10.22 -2.94 -1.26
N ASP A 86 -9.81 -1.87 -0.59
CA ASP A 86 -9.38 -0.60 -1.18
C ASP A 86 -8.29 0.07 -0.32
N GLY A 87 -7.67 1.14 -0.83
CA GLY A 87 -6.66 1.91 -0.08
C GLY A 87 -5.24 1.33 -0.13
N THR A 88 -4.98 0.34 -0.95
CA THR A 88 -3.69 -0.37 -1.04
C THR A 88 -2.52 0.55 -1.41
N THR A 89 -2.72 1.48 -2.35
CA THR A 89 -1.73 2.49 -2.74
C THR A 89 -1.42 3.43 -1.58
N THR A 90 -2.45 3.91 -0.88
CA THR A 90 -2.30 4.78 0.30
C THR A 90 -1.54 4.07 1.42
N ALA A 91 -1.90 2.82 1.72
CA ALA A 91 -1.22 2.00 2.73
C ALA A 91 0.26 1.79 2.40
N THR A 92 0.58 1.50 1.12
CA THR A 92 1.96 1.37 0.62
C THR A 92 2.77 2.65 0.85
N ILE A 93 2.20 3.81 0.51
CA ILE A 93 2.88 5.11 0.66
C ILE A 93 3.06 5.46 2.14
N LEU A 94 2.06 5.20 2.97
CA LEU A 94 2.17 5.41 4.43
C LEU A 94 3.24 4.50 5.04
N ALA A 95 3.27 3.21 4.69
CA ALA A 95 4.29 2.29 5.16
C ALA A 95 5.70 2.76 4.77
N HIS A 96 5.90 3.18 3.52
CA HIS A 96 7.17 3.75 3.06
C HIS A 96 7.54 5.00 3.87
N SER A 97 6.62 5.95 4.05
CA SER A 97 6.89 7.20 4.77
C SER A 97 7.22 6.95 6.25
N ILE A 98 6.48 6.07 6.92
CA ILE A 98 6.73 5.68 8.32
C ILE A 98 8.09 5.00 8.44
N PHE A 99 8.42 4.08 7.52
CA PHE A 99 9.71 3.40 7.53
C PHE A 99 10.87 4.37 7.30
N LYS A 100 10.73 5.28 6.33
CA LYS A 100 11.72 6.32 6.01
C LYS A 100 12.04 7.20 7.22
N GLU A 101 11.01 7.76 7.84
CA GLU A 101 11.20 8.63 9.00
C GLU A 101 11.67 7.86 10.25
N GLY A 102 11.18 6.63 10.42
CA GLY A 102 11.67 5.72 11.46
C GLY A 102 13.16 5.42 11.31
N LEU A 103 13.60 5.06 10.11
CA LEU A 103 15.01 4.80 9.82
C LEU A 103 15.87 6.03 10.04
N ARG A 104 15.42 7.19 9.60
CA ARG A 104 16.12 8.47 9.83
C ARG A 104 16.33 8.75 11.32
N ASN A 105 15.32 8.55 12.14
CA ASN A 105 15.41 8.74 13.59
C ASN A 105 16.36 7.72 14.24
N VAL A 106 16.29 6.45 13.86
CA VAL A 106 17.20 5.41 14.38
C VAL A 106 18.64 5.70 13.98
N THR A 107 18.90 6.12 12.75
CA THR A 107 20.23 6.51 12.29
C THR A 107 20.77 7.74 13.05
N ALA A 108 19.88 8.65 13.46
CA ALA A 108 20.22 9.79 14.31
C ALA A 108 20.41 9.42 15.80
N GLY A 109 20.34 8.14 16.17
CA GLY A 109 20.61 7.63 17.51
C GLY A 109 19.36 7.44 18.39
N ALA A 110 18.15 7.59 17.85
CA ALA A 110 16.95 7.28 18.61
C ALA A 110 16.84 5.80 18.94
N ASN A 111 16.38 5.49 20.15
CA ASN A 111 16.15 4.10 20.56
C ASN A 111 14.94 3.52 19.79
N PRO A 112 15.10 2.45 18.98
CA PRO A 112 14.05 1.90 18.15
C PRO A 112 12.87 1.34 18.95
N ILE A 113 13.08 0.86 20.19
CA ILE A 113 12.02 0.34 21.05
C ILE A 113 11.13 1.49 21.54
N ILE A 114 11.76 2.62 21.93
CA ILE A 114 11.00 3.81 22.36
C ILE A 114 10.25 4.41 21.17
N LEU A 115 10.91 4.47 20.01
CA LEU A 115 10.27 4.95 18.78
C LEU A 115 9.04 4.10 18.42
N LYS A 116 9.16 2.76 18.47
CA LYS A 116 8.02 1.86 18.24
C LYS A 116 6.86 2.13 19.19
N ARG A 117 7.13 2.28 20.49
CA ARG A 117 6.08 2.60 21.48
C ARG A 117 5.38 3.94 21.18
N GLY A 118 6.14 4.92 20.68
CA GLY A 118 5.58 6.20 20.24
C GLY A 118 4.67 6.04 19.03
N MET A 119 5.07 5.22 18.05
CA MET A 119 4.27 4.90 16.87
C MET A 119 2.98 4.16 17.25
N ASP A 120 3.05 3.19 18.16
CA ASP A 120 1.86 2.46 18.64
C ASP A 120 0.83 3.44 19.25
N LYS A 121 1.25 4.33 20.15
CA LYS A 121 0.38 5.36 20.73
C LYS A 121 -0.21 6.33 19.70
N ALA A 122 0.61 6.74 18.72
CA ALA A 122 0.13 7.60 17.65
C ALA A 122 -0.91 6.89 16.79
N THR A 123 -0.71 5.61 16.50
CA THR A 123 -1.67 4.80 15.74
C THR A 123 -3.01 4.69 16.48
N GLU A 124 -3.02 4.41 17.78
CA GLU A 124 -4.25 4.36 18.58
C GLU A 124 -5.01 5.69 18.55
N ALA A 125 -4.30 6.82 18.71
CA ALA A 125 -4.91 8.14 18.68
C ALA A 125 -5.49 8.47 17.28
N ILE A 126 -4.74 8.17 16.21
CA ILE A 126 -5.18 8.39 14.83
C ILE A 126 -6.41 7.53 14.51
N LEU A 127 -6.42 6.25 14.90
CA LEU A 127 -7.56 5.36 14.69
C LEU A 127 -8.82 5.86 15.39
N ALA A 128 -8.68 6.39 16.62
CA ALA A 128 -9.81 6.98 17.35
C ALA A 128 -10.39 8.21 16.61
N GLU A 129 -9.54 9.09 16.08
CA GLU A 129 -9.99 10.25 15.30
C GLU A 129 -10.55 9.86 13.93
N LEU A 130 -9.96 8.90 13.24
CA LEU A 130 -10.48 8.39 11.97
C LEU A 130 -11.87 7.77 12.15
N LYS A 131 -12.11 7.04 13.26
CA LYS A 131 -13.42 6.47 13.57
C LYS A 131 -14.48 7.56 13.80
N LYS A 132 -14.12 8.68 14.43
CA LYS A 132 -15.01 9.83 14.60
C LYS A 132 -15.30 10.55 13.27
N ALA A 133 -14.28 10.65 12.41
CA ALA A 133 -14.39 11.32 11.12
C ALA A 133 -15.09 10.44 10.06
N SER A 134 -15.11 9.11 10.24
CA SER A 134 -15.74 8.19 9.30
C SER A 134 -17.27 8.35 9.32
N ARG A 135 -17.86 8.17 8.14
CA ARG A 135 -19.31 8.22 7.93
C ARG A 135 -19.80 6.88 7.41
N VAL A 136 -20.85 6.37 8.02
CA VAL A 136 -21.50 5.13 7.54
C VAL A 136 -22.21 5.42 6.22
N VAL A 137 -22.04 4.56 5.24
CA VAL A 137 -22.78 4.60 3.97
C VAL A 137 -24.22 4.18 4.25
N ALA A 138 -25.18 5.09 3.98
CA ALA A 138 -26.56 4.92 4.44
C ALA A 138 -27.56 4.63 3.31
N ASN A 139 -27.22 4.91 2.05
CA ASN A 139 -28.17 4.81 0.95
C ASN A 139 -27.51 4.35 -0.38
N LYS A 140 -28.35 3.93 -1.31
CA LYS A 140 -27.93 3.43 -2.65
C LYS A 140 -27.03 4.41 -3.41
N THR A 141 -27.32 5.71 -3.33
CA THR A 141 -26.53 6.74 -4.04
C THR A 141 -25.11 6.82 -3.46
N GLU A 142 -24.94 6.72 -2.15
CA GLU A 142 -23.62 6.69 -1.52
C GLU A 142 -22.87 5.40 -1.87
N ILE A 143 -23.55 4.26 -1.93
CA ILE A 143 -22.97 2.99 -2.41
C ILE A 143 -22.47 3.14 -3.84
N GLU A 144 -23.29 3.73 -4.74
CA GLU A 144 -22.92 3.98 -6.13
C GLU A 144 -21.69 4.90 -6.24
N GLN A 145 -21.62 5.95 -5.41
CA GLN A 145 -20.46 6.86 -5.38
C GLN A 145 -19.18 6.14 -4.97
N VAL A 146 -19.22 5.35 -3.89
CA VAL A 146 -18.07 4.57 -3.42
C VAL A 146 -17.64 3.54 -4.47
N ALA A 147 -18.59 2.79 -5.01
CA ALA A 147 -18.33 1.81 -6.05
C ALA A 147 -17.77 2.43 -7.33
N THR A 148 -18.26 3.61 -7.73
CA THR A 148 -17.73 4.36 -8.90
C THR A 148 -16.27 4.74 -8.68
N ILE A 149 -15.89 5.23 -7.48
CA ILE A 149 -14.51 5.59 -7.18
C ILE A 149 -13.62 4.34 -7.22
N SER A 150 -14.04 3.25 -6.61
CA SER A 150 -13.31 1.97 -6.59
C SER A 150 -13.15 1.37 -8.00
N ALA A 151 -14.10 1.64 -8.89
CA ALA A 151 -14.07 1.26 -10.32
C ALA A 151 -13.31 2.27 -11.21
N ASN A 152 -12.37 3.03 -10.68
CA ASN A 152 -11.61 4.07 -11.42
C ASN A 152 -12.49 5.14 -12.10
N SER A 153 -13.54 5.57 -11.41
CA SER A 153 -14.54 6.55 -11.87
C SER A 153 -15.47 6.04 -12.99
N ASP A 154 -15.60 4.73 -13.15
CA ASP A 154 -16.57 4.13 -14.06
C ASP A 154 -17.96 4.11 -13.40
N LYS A 155 -18.82 5.04 -13.85
CA LYS A 155 -20.18 5.18 -13.33
C LYS A 155 -21.09 4.00 -13.67
N ALA A 156 -20.87 3.35 -14.81
CA ALA A 156 -21.69 2.21 -15.21
C ALA A 156 -21.46 1.01 -14.30
N ILE A 157 -20.20 0.74 -13.96
CA ILE A 157 -19.82 -0.28 -12.98
C ILE A 157 -20.34 0.11 -11.59
N GLY A 158 -20.18 1.38 -11.17
CA GLY A 158 -20.69 1.87 -9.89
C GLY A 158 -22.19 1.67 -9.71
N ALA A 159 -22.98 2.02 -10.72
CA ALA A 159 -24.43 1.82 -10.71
C ALA A 159 -24.81 0.33 -10.65
N MET A 160 -24.13 -0.52 -11.42
CA MET A 160 -24.36 -1.97 -11.44
C MET A 160 -24.08 -2.61 -10.07
N ILE A 161 -23.00 -2.21 -9.41
CA ILE A 161 -22.66 -2.68 -8.05
C ILE A 161 -23.71 -2.23 -7.05
N ALA A 162 -24.12 -0.95 -7.09
CA ALA A 162 -25.15 -0.42 -6.20
C ALA A 162 -26.50 -1.13 -6.38
N GLU A 163 -26.88 -1.44 -7.62
CA GLU A 163 -28.09 -2.22 -7.89
C GLU A 163 -27.99 -3.66 -7.35
N ALA A 164 -26.84 -4.30 -7.52
CA ALA A 164 -26.62 -5.64 -7.00
C ALA A 164 -26.71 -5.67 -5.47
N MET A 165 -26.07 -4.71 -4.78
CA MET A 165 -26.14 -4.60 -3.32
C MET A 165 -27.55 -4.31 -2.82
N ASP A 166 -28.32 -3.50 -3.52
CA ASP A 166 -29.72 -3.21 -3.18
C ASP A 166 -30.62 -4.48 -3.27
N LYS A 167 -30.25 -5.41 -4.15
CA LYS A 167 -31.02 -6.67 -4.32
C LYS A 167 -30.62 -7.77 -3.34
N VAL A 168 -29.40 -7.79 -2.87
CA VAL A 168 -28.91 -8.87 -1.98
C VAL A 168 -28.87 -8.48 -0.51
N GLY A 169 -28.99 -7.22 -0.19
CA GLY A 169 -29.02 -6.66 1.19
C GLY A 169 -27.65 -6.28 1.71
#